data_d6bfd3e4588378b871b3dc23928e2636
#
_entry.id   d6bfd3e4588378b871b3dc23928e2636
#
_cell.length_a   1.000
_cell.length_b   1.000
_cell.length_c   1.000
_cell.angle_alpha   90.00
_cell.angle_beta   90.00
_cell.angle_gamma   90.00
#
_symmetry.space_group_name_H-M   'P 1'
#
loop_
_entity.id
_entity.type
_entity.pdbx_description
1 polymer ?
#
loop_
_entity_poly.entity_id
_entity_poly.type
_entity_poly.pdbx_seq_one_letter_code
_entity_poly.pdbx_strand_id
1 'polypeptide(L)'
;MSQLTDSFGRSFAYLRLSLTEACNFRCSYCLPDGYQADGRPRFLQVEEIGRLVRAFAALGMSKIRLTGGEPSLRRDLDEIIATVATVPGIRKVAITTNGTLLPRRLPGWHRAGLTALNVSMDSLQRERFKTITGHDRLPEIQQGLALAQALGLPTIKLNAVLLRGLNDDELPQWMDYLRDRPFSVRFIELMRTGDNEAYFQRHHLRADVVIEQLLAAGWHERPRAADAGPAREFGHPDHRGSIGIIAPYSRDFCKGCNRLRVTAKGDLRLCLFGEFGVPLRPLLQRDEDHDALLARITTQLGLKAAGHGLHQGQTGLTPHLASIGG
;
A
#
# COMPACT_ATOMS: atom_id res chain seq x y z
N MET A 1 15.32 12.91 18.32
CA MET A 1 15.43 11.66 17.53
C MET A 1 15.85 12.03 16.14
N SER A 2 16.97 11.47 15.63
CA SER A 2 17.42 11.71 14.25
C SER A 2 16.45 11.03 13.28
N GLN A 3 15.91 11.78 12.35
CA GLN A 3 15.03 11.23 11.31
C GLN A 3 15.86 10.38 10.34
N LEU A 4 15.40 9.19 10.04
CA LEU A 4 16.04 8.28 9.09
C LEU A 4 16.11 8.93 7.71
N THR A 5 17.32 9.21 7.20
CA THR A 5 17.54 9.97 5.95
C THR A 5 18.54 9.20 5.07
N ASP A 6 18.29 9.14 3.77
CA ASP A 6 19.22 8.54 2.81
C ASP A 6 20.25 9.53 2.26
N SER A 7 21.19 9.02 1.42
CA SER A 7 22.23 9.82 0.77
C SER A 7 21.73 10.90 -0.19
N PHE A 8 20.43 10.89 -0.52
CA PHE A 8 19.77 11.88 -1.40
C PHE A 8 18.94 12.89 -0.60
N GLY A 9 19.04 12.92 0.74
CA GLY A 9 18.29 13.83 1.60
C GLY A 9 16.81 13.48 1.78
N ARG A 10 16.36 12.29 1.34
CA ARG A 10 14.98 11.86 1.52
C ARG A 10 14.78 11.31 2.93
N SER A 11 13.75 11.78 3.62
CA SER A 11 13.42 11.35 4.98
C SER A 11 12.34 10.27 4.98
N PHE A 12 12.49 9.26 5.85
CA PHE A 12 11.64 8.09 5.89
C PHE A 12 10.85 8.03 7.20
N ALA A 13 9.56 8.32 7.13
CA ALA A 13 8.63 8.25 8.26
C ALA A 13 7.57 7.15 8.10
N TYR A 14 7.64 6.35 7.02
CA TYR A 14 6.59 5.44 6.62
C TYR A 14 7.12 4.05 6.28
N LEU A 15 6.71 3.05 7.06
CA LEU A 15 6.98 1.63 6.80
C LEU A 15 5.75 0.94 6.21
N ARG A 16 5.95 0.15 5.16
CA ARG A 16 5.00 -0.86 4.67
C ARG A 16 5.47 -2.22 5.15
N LEU A 17 4.67 -2.88 5.95
CA LEU A 17 4.95 -4.20 6.51
C LEU A 17 4.00 -5.22 5.90
N SER A 18 4.53 -6.14 5.13
CA SER A 18 3.79 -7.28 4.63
C SER A 18 3.61 -8.31 5.75
N LEU A 19 2.39 -8.81 5.95
CA LEU A 19 2.08 -9.77 7.00
C LEU A 19 1.98 -11.20 6.47
N THR A 20 1.69 -11.33 5.16
CA THR A 20 1.49 -12.59 4.47
C THR A 20 1.68 -12.40 2.97
N GLU A 21 2.03 -13.45 2.25
CA GLU A 21 2.01 -13.49 0.78
C GLU A 21 0.68 -14.04 0.24
N ALA A 22 -0.09 -14.73 1.10
CA ALA A 22 -1.36 -15.31 0.72
C ALA A 22 -2.41 -14.24 0.40
N CYS A 23 -3.17 -14.46 -0.66
CA CYS A 23 -4.31 -13.65 -1.05
C CYS A 23 -5.46 -14.56 -1.47
N ASN A 24 -6.67 -14.16 -1.13
CA ASN A 24 -7.90 -14.84 -1.54
C ASN A 24 -8.53 -14.26 -2.82
N PHE A 25 -7.87 -13.29 -3.48
CA PHE A 25 -8.23 -12.76 -4.79
C PHE A 25 -7.28 -13.27 -5.87
N ARG A 26 -7.73 -13.16 -7.14
CA ARG A 26 -6.99 -13.50 -8.37
C ARG A 26 -6.97 -12.32 -9.32
N CYS A 27 -6.56 -11.15 -8.80
CA CYS A 27 -6.52 -9.95 -9.63
C CYS A 27 -5.61 -10.16 -10.84
N SER A 28 -6.16 -9.89 -12.04
CA SER A 28 -5.54 -10.17 -13.33
C SER A 28 -4.16 -9.51 -13.53
N TYR A 29 -3.89 -8.41 -12.81
CA TYR A 29 -2.62 -7.69 -12.84
C TYR A 29 -1.64 -8.08 -11.73
N CYS A 30 -2.04 -8.94 -10.75
CA CYS A 30 -1.25 -9.22 -9.55
C CYS A 30 -1.00 -10.71 -9.33
N LEU A 31 -2.04 -11.52 -9.20
CA LEU A 31 -2.01 -12.96 -8.95
C LEU A 31 -3.08 -13.66 -9.79
N PRO A 32 -2.97 -13.67 -11.13
CA PRO A 32 -4.01 -14.21 -12.01
C PRO A 32 -4.32 -15.70 -11.73
N ASP A 33 -3.29 -16.48 -11.40
CA ASP A 33 -3.42 -17.90 -11.07
C ASP A 33 -3.75 -18.17 -9.59
N GLY A 34 -3.91 -17.10 -8.79
CA GLY A 34 -4.10 -17.17 -7.35
C GLY A 34 -2.79 -17.45 -6.60
N TYR A 35 -2.86 -17.39 -5.28
CA TYR A 35 -1.71 -17.67 -4.43
C TYR A 35 -1.40 -19.18 -4.41
N GLN A 36 -0.16 -19.52 -4.74
CA GLN A 36 0.40 -20.85 -4.63
C GLN A 36 1.37 -20.88 -3.45
N ALA A 37 1.10 -21.72 -2.47
CA ALA A 37 1.97 -21.88 -1.31
C ALA A 37 3.21 -22.70 -1.71
N ASP A 38 4.40 -22.13 -1.55
CA ASP A 38 5.66 -22.85 -1.63
C ASP A 38 6.05 -23.34 -0.22
N GLY A 39 5.63 -24.54 0.12
CA GLY A 39 5.82 -25.14 1.44
C GLY A 39 4.96 -24.46 2.55
N ARG A 40 5.44 -24.55 3.81
CA ARG A 40 4.81 -23.85 4.95
C ARG A 40 5.48 -22.49 5.15
N PRO A 41 4.84 -21.39 4.75
CA PRO A 41 5.44 -20.07 4.88
C PRO A 41 5.62 -19.73 6.36
N ARG A 42 6.86 -19.39 6.75
CA ARG A 42 7.17 -18.88 8.09
C ARG A 42 7.11 -17.36 8.06
N PHE A 43 5.91 -16.80 8.17
CA PHE A 43 5.73 -15.35 8.28
C PHE A 43 6.13 -14.86 9.69
N LEU A 44 6.47 -13.57 9.81
CA LEU A 44 6.80 -12.94 11.07
C LEU A 44 5.68 -13.14 12.10
N GLN A 45 6.05 -13.48 13.32
CA GLN A 45 5.15 -13.61 14.48
C GLN A 45 4.90 -12.24 15.12
N VAL A 46 3.91 -12.16 16.01
CA VAL A 46 3.50 -10.89 16.66
C VAL A 46 4.67 -10.26 17.40
N GLU A 47 5.46 -11.05 18.14
CA GLU A 47 6.62 -10.59 18.90
C GLU A 47 7.73 -10.06 17.98
N GLU A 48 8.00 -10.75 16.85
CA GLU A 48 8.95 -10.31 15.83
C GLU A 48 8.51 -8.98 15.21
N ILE A 49 7.22 -8.84 14.92
CA ILE A 49 6.63 -7.59 14.42
C ILE A 49 6.76 -6.47 15.45
N GLY A 50 6.51 -6.75 16.72
CA GLY A 50 6.67 -5.78 17.80
C GLY A 50 8.12 -5.26 17.90
N ARG A 51 9.13 -6.14 17.86
CA ARG A 51 10.56 -5.77 17.85
C ARG A 51 10.92 -4.93 16.64
N LEU A 52 10.47 -5.38 15.46
CA LEU A 52 10.68 -4.66 14.20
C LEU A 52 10.11 -3.23 14.26
N VAL A 53 8.87 -3.07 14.70
CA VAL A 53 8.21 -1.75 14.74
C VAL A 53 8.85 -0.85 15.79
N ARG A 54 9.28 -1.37 16.95
CA ARG A 54 10.04 -0.59 17.94
C ARG A 54 11.33 -0.04 17.34
N ALA A 55 12.08 -0.85 16.60
CA ALA A 55 13.31 -0.41 15.94
C ALA A 55 13.05 0.70 14.91
N PHE A 56 12.04 0.54 14.05
CA PHE A 56 11.68 1.58 13.09
C PHE A 56 11.14 2.85 13.75
N ALA A 57 10.41 2.74 14.86
CA ALA A 57 9.95 3.88 15.64
C ALA A 57 11.12 4.65 16.28
N ALA A 58 12.12 3.95 16.83
CA ALA A 58 13.36 4.54 17.35
C ALA A 58 14.13 5.32 16.27
N LEU A 59 14.04 4.89 15.00
CA LEU A 59 14.60 5.57 13.83
C LEU A 59 13.69 6.69 13.26
N GLY A 60 12.63 7.07 13.96
CA GLY A 60 11.76 8.19 13.60
C GLY A 60 10.59 7.85 12.68
N MET A 61 10.33 6.58 12.40
CA MET A 61 9.12 6.21 11.68
C MET A 61 7.88 6.36 12.56
N SER A 62 6.83 6.96 12.01
CA SER A 62 5.59 7.26 12.73
C SER A 62 4.34 6.69 12.08
N LYS A 63 4.49 6.08 10.91
CA LYS A 63 3.39 5.49 10.14
C LYS A 63 3.71 4.09 9.72
N ILE A 64 2.91 3.15 10.16
CA ILE A 64 2.99 1.75 9.75
C ILE A 64 1.79 1.40 8.89
N ARG A 65 2.03 0.77 7.75
CA ARG A 65 0.98 0.18 6.93
C ARG A 65 1.12 -1.31 6.88
N LEU A 66 0.15 -1.99 7.44
CA LEU A 66 -0.01 -3.42 7.36
C LEU A 66 -0.58 -3.79 5.99
N THR A 67 0.05 -4.73 5.32
CA THR A 67 -0.28 -5.15 3.95
C THR A 67 0.12 -6.61 3.73
N GLY A 68 0.28 -7.04 2.49
CA GLY A 68 0.68 -8.39 2.14
C GLY A 68 0.10 -8.77 0.78
N GLY A 69 -0.21 -10.04 0.59
CA GLY A 69 -1.26 -10.48 -0.29
C GLY A 69 -2.57 -9.89 0.25
N GLU A 70 -3.24 -10.62 1.14
CA GLU A 70 -4.39 -10.07 1.87
C GLU A 70 -4.17 -10.20 3.39
N PRO A 71 -3.86 -9.10 4.10
CA PRO A 71 -3.51 -9.15 5.52
C PRO A 71 -4.67 -9.62 6.42
N SER A 72 -5.92 -9.46 5.99
CA SER A 72 -7.08 -9.90 6.76
C SER A 72 -7.21 -11.43 6.89
N LEU A 73 -6.45 -12.18 6.12
CA LEU A 73 -6.37 -13.64 6.25
C LEU A 73 -5.58 -14.07 7.50
N ARG A 74 -4.75 -13.19 8.07
CA ARG A 74 -4.09 -13.44 9.36
C ARG A 74 -5.13 -13.47 10.48
N ARG A 75 -5.16 -14.57 11.24
CA ARG A 75 -6.10 -14.73 12.38
C ARG A 75 -5.76 -13.80 13.54
N ASP A 76 -4.48 -13.54 13.73
CA ASP A 76 -3.88 -12.69 14.76
C ASP A 76 -3.77 -11.21 14.36
N LEU A 77 -4.43 -10.77 13.29
CA LEU A 77 -4.34 -9.40 12.80
C LEU A 77 -4.77 -8.34 13.83
N ASP A 78 -5.76 -8.64 14.66
CA ASP A 78 -6.23 -7.74 15.73
C ASP A 78 -5.11 -7.51 16.75
N GLU A 79 -4.40 -8.58 17.13
CA GLU A 79 -3.25 -8.53 18.04
C GLU A 79 -2.06 -7.78 17.43
N ILE A 80 -1.78 -8.01 16.13
CA ILE A 80 -0.75 -7.27 15.39
C ILE A 80 -1.06 -5.77 15.39
N ILE A 81 -2.32 -5.38 15.10
CA ILE A 81 -2.72 -3.97 15.10
C ILE A 81 -2.51 -3.35 16.49
N ALA A 82 -2.95 -4.05 17.55
CA ALA A 82 -2.79 -3.58 18.93
C ALA A 82 -1.30 -3.43 19.31
N THR A 83 -0.47 -4.44 18.99
CA THR A 83 0.98 -4.40 19.22
C THR A 83 1.62 -3.21 18.51
N VAL A 84 1.28 -2.96 17.25
CA VAL A 84 1.83 -1.83 16.48
C VAL A 84 1.34 -0.49 17.03
N ALA A 85 0.07 -0.40 17.40
CA ALA A 85 -0.54 0.85 17.87
C ALA A 85 0.00 1.31 19.25
N THR A 86 0.48 0.38 20.07
CA THR A 86 1.03 0.67 21.40
C THR A 86 2.50 1.10 21.38
N VAL A 87 3.21 0.97 20.23
CA VAL A 87 4.63 1.36 20.16
C VAL A 87 4.76 2.89 20.24
N PRO A 88 5.53 3.43 21.21
CA PRO A 88 5.77 4.87 21.32
C PRO A 88 6.36 5.44 20.02
N GLY A 89 5.84 6.59 19.56
CA GLY A 89 6.25 7.24 18.33
C GLY A 89 5.43 6.85 17.10
N ILE A 90 4.69 5.74 17.12
CA ILE A 90 3.75 5.39 16.05
C ILE A 90 2.45 6.21 16.22
N ARG A 91 2.16 7.04 15.23
CA ARG A 91 0.97 7.91 15.20
C ARG A 91 -0.12 7.44 14.25
N LYS A 92 0.23 6.59 13.29
CA LYS A 92 -0.71 6.12 12.27
C LYS A 92 -0.52 4.63 11.97
N VAL A 93 -1.53 3.84 12.28
CA VAL A 93 -1.62 2.44 11.88
C VAL A 93 -2.63 2.32 10.75
N ALA A 94 -2.15 1.93 9.58
CA ALA A 94 -2.96 1.80 8.38
C ALA A 94 -2.99 0.34 7.91
N ILE A 95 -4.08 -0.07 7.27
CA ILE A 95 -4.16 -1.35 6.57
C ILE A 95 -4.42 -1.14 5.07
N THR A 96 -3.86 -2.00 4.22
CA THR A 96 -4.30 -2.16 2.82
C THR A 96 -4.92 -3.53 2.68
N THR A 97 -6.16 -3.61 2.25
CA THR A 97 -6.96 -4.83 2.16
C THR A 97 -7.84 -4.84 0.92
N ASN A 98 -8.21 -6.02 0.44
CA ASN A 98 -9.25 -6.16 -0.59
C ASN A 98 -10.67 -5.93 -0.04
N GLY A 99 -10.82 -5.76 1.26
CA GLY A 99 -12.05 -5.32 1.91
C GLY A 99 -13.11 -6.40 2.17
N THR A 100 -12.91 -7.64 1.74
CA THR A 100 -13.95 -8.69 1.87
C THR A 100 -14.34 -9.02 3.30
N LEU A 101 -13.42 -8.86 4.25
CA LEU A 101 -13.66 -9.14 5.67
C LEU A 101 -14.00 -7.90 6.50
N LEU A 102 -14.08 -6.72 5.89
CA LEU A 102 -14.41 -5.47 6.59
C LEU A 102 -15.71 -5.55 7.39
N PRO A 103 -16.85 -6.06 6.85
CA PRO A 103 -18.09 -6.09 7.61
C PRO A 103 -17.99 -6.87 8.93
N ARG A 104 -17.12 -7.88 8.98
CA ARG A 104 -16.94 -8.75 10.15
C ARG A 104 -15.82 -8.31 11.09
N ARG A 105 -14.71 -7.81 10.55
CA ARG A 105 -13.46 -7.63 11.29
C ARG A 105 -13.13 -6.17 11.64
N LEU A 106 -13.67 -5.21 10.88
CA LEU A 106 -13.33 -3.79 11.05
C LEU A 106 -13.61 -3.23 12.47
N PRO A 107 -14.70 -3.58 13.15
CA PRO A 107 -14.91 -3.10 14.52
C PRO A 107 -13.82 -3.56 15.50
N GLY A 108 -13.31 -4.79 15.34
CA GLY A 108 -12.17 -5.31 16.10
C GLY A 108 -10.90 -4.53 15.81
N TRP A 109 -10.57 -4.33 14.53
CA TRP A 109 -9.37 -3.58 14.12
C TRP A 109 -9.41 -2.12 14.59
N HIS A 110 -10.58 -1.48 14.54
CA HIS A 110 -10.74 -0.11 15.04
C HIS A 110 -10.47 -0.04 16.55
N ARG A 111 -11.05 -0.95 17.35
CA ARG A 111 -10.75 -1.04 18.79
C ARG A 111 -9.28 -1.35 19.09
N ALA A 112 -8.63 -2.13 18.24
CA ALA A 112 -7.19 -2.45 18.36
C ALA A 112 -6.27 -1.26 17.99
N GLY A 113 -6.81 -0.14 17.48
CA GLY A 113 -6.04 1.07 17.19
C GLY A 113 -5.79 1.32 15.70
N LEU A 114 -6.54 0.70 14.77
CA LEU A 114 -6.48 1.04 13.35
C LEU A 114 -6.99 2.47 13.12
N THR A 115 -6.17 3.31 12.47
CA THR A 115 -6.49 4.72 12.21
C THR A 115 -6.69 5.06 10.74
N ALA A 116 -6.30 4.17 9.82
CA ALA A 116 -6.43 4.43 8.40
C ALA A 116 -6.72 3.15 7.61
N LEU A 117 -7.68 3.23 6.72
CA LEU A 117 -8.12 2.13 5.87
C LEU A 117 -7.80 2.45 4.41
N ASN A 118 -7.13 1.53 3.72
CA ASN A 118 -7.01 1.53 2.26
C ASN A 118 -7.68 0.26 1.72
N VAL A 119 -8.64 0.41 0.85
CA VAL A 119 -9.36 -0.70 0.22
C VAL A 119 -9.04 -0.74 -1.25
N SER A 120 -8.65 -1.91 -1.75
CA SER A 120 -8.51 -2.13 -3.19
C SER A 120 -9.90 -2.30 -3.79
N MET A 121 -10.25 -1.39 -4.71
CA MET A 121 -11.55 -1.39 -5.38
C MET A 121 -11.35 -0.84 -6.80
N ASP A 122 -11.08 -1.73 -7.74
CA ASP A 122 -10.64 -1.38 -9.10
C ASP A 122 -11.79 -0.91 -10.00
N SER A 123 -13.05 -1.06 -9.59
CA SER A 123 -14.22 -0.61 -10.32
C SER A 123 -15.41 -0.38 -9.39
N LEU A 124 -16.30 0.54 -9.76
CA LEU A 124 -17.61 0.73 -9.15
C LEU A 124 -18.69 -0.19 -9.75
N GLN A 125 -18.39 -0.83 -10.88
CA GLN A 125 -19.28 -1.72 -11.60
C GLN A 125 -19.00 -3.17 -11.22
N ARG A 126 -20.02 -3.88 -10.73
CA ARG A 126 -19.91 -5.24 -10.19
C ARG A 126 -19.26 -6.23 -11.16
N GLU A 127 -19.69 -6.24 -12.41
CA GLU A 127 -19.16 -7.18 -13.41
C GLU A 127 -17.71 -6.85 -13.79
N ARG A 128 -17.35 -5.57 -13.91
CA ARG A 128 -15.96 -5.15 -14.16
C ARG A 128 -15.06 -5.49 -12.97
N PHE A 129 -15.53 -5.21 -11.74
CA PHE A 129 -14.82 -5.59 -10.53
C PHE A 129 -14.55 -7.10 -10.50
N LYS A 130 -15.57 -7.92 -10.79
CA LYS A 130 -15.45 -9.37 -10.88
C LYS A 130 -14.45 -9.80 -11.95
N THR A 131 -14.49 -9.19 -13.13
CA THR A 131 -13.56 -9.48 -14.24
C THR A 131 -12.12 -9.17 -13.82
N ILE A 132 -11.86 -8.03 -13.18
CA ILE A 132 -10.51 -7.62 -12.79
C ILE A 132 -9.98 -8.47 -11.63
N THR A 133 -10.82 -8.75 -10.63
CA THR A 133 -10.37 -9.37 -9.36
C THR A 133 -10.57 -10.88 -9.30
N GLY A 134 -11.33 -11.46 -10.25
CA GLY A 134 -11.72 -12.87 -10.24
C GLY A 134 -12.81 -13.21 -9.22
N HIS A 135 -13.38 -12.21 -8.50
CA HIS A 135 -14.31 -12.43 -7.40
C HIS A 135 -15.45 -11.41 -7.36
N ASP A 136 -16.67 -11.89 -7.16
CA ASP A 136 -17.86 -11.07 -7.03
C ASP A 136 -18.08 -10.66 -5.55
N ARG A 137 -17.30 -9.66 -5.09
CA ARG A 137 -17.27 -9.20 -3.68
C ARG A 137 -17.49 -7.70 -3.51
N LEU A 138 -17.88 -7.00 -4.56
CA LEU A 138 -18.09 -5.56 -4.48
C LEU A 138 -19.16 -5.15 -3.45
N PRO A 139 -20.31 -5.86 -3.30
CA PRO A 139 -21.32 -5.50 -2.30
C PRO A 139 -20.79 -5.56 -0.86
N GLU A 140 -20.04 -6.60 -0.50
CA GLU A 140 -19.44 -6.74 0.84
C GLU A 140 -18.42 -5.63 1.12
N ILE A 141 -17.64 -5.25 0.09
CA ILE A 141 -16.67 -4.16 0.21
C ILE A 141 -17.40 -2.84 0.45
N GLN A 142 -18.46 -2.55 -0.29
CA GLN A 142 -19.29 -1.34 -0.11
C GLN A 142 -19.94 -1.29 1.28
N GLN A 143 -20.44 -2.42 1.77
CA GLN A 143 -20.94 -2.54 3.15
C GLN A 143 -19.84 -2.22 4.18
N GLY A 144 -18.64 -2.75 3.96
CA GLY A 144 -17.48 -2.48 4.81
C GLY A 144 -17.05 -1.01 4.80
N LEU A 145 -17.15 -0.32 3.66
CA LEU A 145 -16.87 1.11 3.53
C LEU A 145 -17.91 1.96 4.28
N ALA A 146 -19.19 1.62 4.18
CA ALA A 146 -20.25 2.26 4.94
C ALA A 146 -20.03 2.11 6.46
N LEU A 147 -19.64 0.91 6.90
CA LEU A 147 -19.27 0.65 8.29
C LEU A 147 -18.05 1.46 8.73
N ALA A 148 -17.02 1.59 7.88
CA ALA A 148 -15.83 2.39 8.17
C ALA A 148 -16.17 3.87 8.37
N GLN A 149 -17.08 4.39 7.57
CA GLN A 149 -17.58 5.76 7.70
C GLN A 149 -18.40 5.93 8.98
N ALA A 150 -19.30 4.98 9.31
CA ALA A 150 -20.10 5.00 10.51
C ALA A 150 -19.27 4.91 11.81
N LEU A 151 -18.13 4.17 11.77
CA LEU A 151 -17.18 4.09 12.87
C LEU A 151 -16.30 5.36 13.00
N GLY A 152 -16.43 6.32 12.09
CA GLY A 152 -15.67 7.56 12.13
C GLY A 152 -14.16 7.38 11.84
N LEU A 153 -13.77 6.39 11.03
CA LEU A 153 -12.37 6.24 10.66
C LEU A 153 -11.84 7.51 9.99
N PRO A 154 -10.76 8.12 10.53
CA PRO A 154 -10.32 9.44 10.06
C PRO A 154 -9.73 9.43 8.64
N THR A 155 -9.37 8.26 8.12
CA THR A 155 -8.80 8.16 6.78
C THR A 155 -9.33 6.90 6.08
N ILE A 156 -10.11 7.09 5.02
CA ILE A 156 -10.59 6.00 4.14
C ILE A 156 -10.11 6.29 2.73
N LYS A 157 -9.34 5.37 2.16
CA LYS A 157 -8.81 5.47 0.81
C LYS A 157 -9.20 4.26 -0.03
N LEU A 158 -9.55 4.51 -1.28
CA LEU A 158 -9.83 3.48 -2.26
C LEU A 158 -8.69 3.47 -3.28
N ASN A 159 -8.14 2.32 -3.58
CA ASN A 159 -7.09 2.18 -4.58
C ASN A 159 -7.67 1.45 -5.78
N ALA A 160 -7.54 2.03 -6.97
CA ALA A 160 -7.91 1.43 -8.24
C ALA A 160 -6.71 1.44 -9.18
N VAL A 161 -6.32 0.29 -9.72
CA VAL A 161 -5.31 0.21 -10.77
C VAL A 161 -5.94 0.63 -12.09
N LEU A 162 -5.32 1.58 -12.80
CA LEU A 162 -5.77 2.01 -14.12
C LEU A 162 -5.46 0.94 -15.15
N LEU A 163 -6.48 0.46 -15.82
CA LEU A 163 -6.40 -0.64 -16.78
C LEU A 163 -7.13 -0.26 -18.08
N ARG A 164 -6.35 -0.04 -19.14
CA ARG A 164 -6.88 0.27 -20.47
C ARG A 164 -7.88 -0.80 -20.93
N GLY A 165 -9.06 -0.37 -21.36
CA GLY A 165 -10.12 -1.24 -21.87
C GLY A 165 -10.87 -2.03 -20.81
N LEU A 166 -10.59 -1.80 -19.51
CA LEU A 166 -11.28 -2.46 -18.41
C LEU A 166 -12.01 -1.49 -17.48
N ASN A 167 -11.33 -0.41 -17.04
CA ASN A 167 -11.91 0.58 -16.11
C ASN A 167 -11.48 2.03 -16.39
N ASP A 168 -10.84 2.28 -17.51
CA ASP A 168 -10.29 3.59 -17.91
C ASP A 168 -11.36 4.63 -18.27
N ASP A 169 -12.60 4.23 -18.45
CA ASP A 169 -13.77 5.09 -18.71
C ASP A 169 -14.61 5.40 -17.45
N GLU A 170 -14.21 4.92 -16.26
CA GLU A 170 -14.99 5.07 -15.02
C GLU A 170 -14.72 6.39 -14.26
N LEU A 171 -13.82 7.25 -14.72
CA LEU A 171 -13.48 8.49 -13.99
C LEU A 171 -14.71 9.36 -13.67
N PRO A 172 -15.70 9.58 -14.57
CA PRO A 172 -16.89 10.35 -14.24
C PRO A 172 -17.73 9.72 -13.11
N GLN A 173 -17.86 8.40 -13.09
CA GLN A 173 -18.60 7.68 -12.04
C GLN A 173 -17.87 7.80 -10.68
N TRP A 174 -16.53 7.77 -10.67
CA TRP A 174 -15.74 8.00 -9.48
C TRP A 174 -15.86 9.42 -8.95
N MET A 175 -15.89 10.43 -9.81
CA MET A 175 -16.17 11.82 -9.43
C MET A 175 -17.53 11.92 -8.73
N ASP A 176 -18.58 11.40 -9.34
CA ASP A 176 -19.93 11.37 -8.76
C ASP A 176 -19.97 10.62 -7.41
N TYR A 177 -19.29 9.48 -7.33
CA TYR A 177 -19.20 8.71 -6.10
C TYR A 177 -18.59 9.51 -4.94
N LEU A 178 -17.68 10.44 -5.23
CA LEU A 178 -16.98 11.27 -4.26
C LEU A 178 -17.73 12.57 -3.89
N ARG A 179 -18.81 12.91 -4.57
CA ARG A 179 -19.57 14.16 -4.32
C ARG A 179 -19.94 14.28 -2.84
N ASP A 180 -20.54 13.25 -2.27
CA ASP A 180 -21.03 13.24 -0.89
C ASP A 180 -20.22 12.39 0.08
N ARG A 181 -19.17 11.71 -0.40
CA ARG A 181 -18.34 10.79 0.39
C ARG A 181 -16.95 11.37 0.65
N PRO A 182 -16.51 11.47 1.92
CA PRO A 182 -15.20 12.00 2.28
C PRO A 182 -14.07 10.96 2.08
N PHE A 183 -14.11 10.24 0.95
CA PHE A 183 -13.10 9.23 0.62
C PHE A 183 -12.03 9.84 -0.28
N SER A 184 -10.84 9.25 -0.29
CA SER A 184 -9.80 9.55 -1.27
C SER A 184 -9.64 8.37 -2.20
N VAL A 185 -10.10 8.50 -3.44
CA VAL A 185 -9.85 7.49 -4.48
C VAL A 185 -8.46 7.69 -5.06
N ARG A 186 -7.70 6.62 -5.25
CA ARG A 186 -6.34 6.66 -5.79
C ARG A 186 -6.23 5.79 -7.02
N PHE A 187 -6.10 6.44 -8.15
CA PHE A 187 -5.74 5.76 -9.39
C PHE A 187 -4.24 5.48 -9.43
N ILE A 188 -3.91 4.23 -9.66
CA ILE A 188 -2.53 3.75 -9.69
C ILE A 188 -2.22 3.32 -11.11
N GLU A 189 -1.29 3.99 -11.76
CA GLU A 189 -0.77 3.56 -13.05
C GLU A 189 -0.20 2.15 -12.94
N LEU A 190 -0.63 1.25 -13.83
CA LEU A 190 -0.20 -0.15 -13.84
C LEU A 190 1.34 -0.22 -13.90
N MET A 191 1.93 -1.00 -13.01
CA MET A 191 3.37 -1.18 -12.94
C MET A 191 3.78 -2.48 -13.59
N ARG A 192 4.86 -2.44 -14.36
CA ARG A 192 5.49 -3.65 -14.89
C ARG A 192 6.19 -4.41 -13.75
N THR A 193 6.01 -5.72 -13.73
CA THR A 193 6.67 -6.68 -12.82
C THR A 193 7.37 -7.76 -13.62
N GLY A 194 8.04 -8.70 -12.95
CA GLY A 194 8.77 -9.76 -13.63
C GLY A 194 7.89 -10.71 -14.44
N ASP A 195 6.61 -10.82 -14.07
CA ASP A 195 5.67 -11.84 -14.60
C ASP A 195 4.49 -11.26 -15.40
N ASN A 196 4.34 -9.92 -15.51
CA ASN A 196 3.14 -9.32 -16.12
C ASN A 196 3.36 -8.60 -17.45
N GLU A 197 4.44 -8.85 -18.16
CA GLU A 197 4.82 -8.11 -19.38
C GLU A 197 3.70 -8.02 -20.42
N ALA A 198 3.13 -9.15 -20.82
CA ALA A 198 2.06 -9.20 -21.85
C ALA A 198 0.78 -8.47 -21.37
N TYR A 199 0.46 -8.60 -20.09
CA TYR A 199 -0.67 -7.91 -19.47
C TYR A 199 -0.39 -6.39 -19.43
N PHE A 200 0.81 -5.98 -19.07
CA PHE A 200 1.22 -4.59 -19.04
C PHE A 200 1.11 -3.94 -20.42
N GLN A 201 1.64 -4.57 -21.46
CA GLN A 201 1.56 -4.02 -22.82
C GLN A 201 0.11 -3.82 -23.29
N ARG A 202 -0.80 -4.72 -22.91
CA ARG A 202 -2.21 -4.65 -23.30
C ARG A 202 -2.97 -3.58 -22.51
N HIS A 203 -2.75 -3.48 -21.21
CA HIS A 203 -3.62 -2.72 -20.30
C HIS A 203 -2.97 -1.50 -19.67
N HIS A 204 -1.69 -1.22 -19.92
CA HIS A 204 -1.06 -0.02 -19.39
C HIS A 204 -1.67 1.25 -19.99
N LEU A 205 -2.04 2.17 -19.12
CA LEU A 205 -2.50 3.51 -19.45
C LEU A 205 -1.69 4.50 -18.61
N ARG A 206 -1.11 5.51 -19.26
CA ARG A 206 -0.40 6.57 -18.55
C ARG A 206 -1.36 7.40 -17.70
N ALA A 207 -0.95 7.64 -16.47
CA ALA A 207 -1.76 8.41 -15.52
C ALA A 207 -1.94 9.89 -15.93
N ASP A 208 -1.09 10.41 -16.82
CA ASP A 208 -1.21 11.78 -17.33
C ASP A 208 -2.58 12.04 -17.99
N VAL A 209 -3.14 11.05 -18.70
CA VAL A 209 -4.47 11.13 -19.33
C VAL A 209 -5.55 11.42 -18.28
N VAL A 210 -5.48 10.78 -17.12
CA VAL A 210 -6.45 11.01 -16.03
C VAL A 210 -6.25 12.40 -15.41
N ILE A 211 -5.01 12.86 -15.30
CA ILE A 211 -4.72 14.21 -14.78
C ILE A 211 -5.33 15.28 -15.69
N GLU A 212 -5.17 15.15 -16.99
CA GLU A 212 -5.75 16.06 -17.98
C GLU A 212 -7.28 16.13 -17.88
N GLN A 213 -7.93 14.98 -17.75
CA GLN A 213 -9.39 14.91 -17.56
C GLN A 213 -9.85 15.54 -16.24
N LEU A 214 -9.09 15.35 -15.13
CA LEU A 214 -9.37 15.98 -13.85
C LEU A 214 -9.30 17.50 -13.95
N LEU A 215 -8.24 18.03 -14.55
CA LEU A 215 -8.06 19.48 -14.72
C LEU A 215 -9.17 20.07 -15.61
N ALA A 216 -9.52 19.40 -16.71
CA ALA A 216 -10.62 19.81 -17.59
C ALA A 216 -11.99 19.82 -16.88
N ALA A 217 -12.18 18.92 -15.88
CA ALA A 217 -13.39 18.85 -15.06
C ALA A 217 -13.37 19.78 -13.83
N GLY A 218 -12.41 20.73 -13.73
CA GLY A 218 -12.34 21.71 -12.64
C GLY A 218 -11.70 21.20 -11.35
N TRP A 219 -11.12 20.00 -11.36
CA TRP A 219 -10.33 19.54 -10.22
C TRP A 219 -8.97 20.24 -10.21
N HIS A 220 -8.47 20.58 -9.03
CA HIS A 220 -7.18 21.26 -8.86
C HIS A 220 -6.26 20.47 -7.94
N GLU A 221 -4.96 20.49 -8.23
CA GLU A 221 -3.96 19.82 -7.41
C GLU A 221 -3.83 20.50 -6.04
N ARG A 222 -3.80 19.70 -4.99
CA ARG A 222 -3.62 20.15 -3.61
C ARG A 222 -2.15 20.08 -3.20
N PRO A 223 -1.65 20.99 -2.38
CA PRO A 223 -0.32 20.89 -1.80
C PRO A 223 -0.11 19.55 -1.10
N ARG A 224 1.08 18.96 -1.28
CA ARG A 224 1.43 17.70 -0.65
C ARG A 224 1.69 17.87 0.84
N ALA A 225 0.97 17.15 1.70
CA ALA A 225 1.25 17.10 3.13
C ALA A 225 2.59 16.37 3.41
N ALA A 226 3.27 16.74 4.50
CA ALA A 226 4.58 16.18 4.87
C ALA A 226 4.58 14.65 5.06
N ASP A 227 3.48 14.07 5.60
CA ASP A 227 3.31 12.62 5.81
C ASP A 227 2.61 11.92 4.64
N ALA A 228 2.37 12.62 3.53
CA ALA A 228 1.66 12.08 2.37
C ALA A 228 2.43 10.94 1.71
N GLY A 229 1.68 10.03 1.08
CA GLY A 229 2.21 8.99 0.19
C GLY A 229 2.66 9.57 -1.16
N PRO A 230 2.82 8.70 -2.17
CA PRO A 230 3.32 9.10 -3.49
C PRO A 230 2.28 9.76 -4.39
N ALA A 231 1.00 9.79 -3.98
CA ALA A 231 -0.07 10.30 -4.82
C ALA A 231 -0.01 11.84 -4.92
N ARG A 232 -0.21 12.37 -6.13
CA ARG A 232 -0.63 13.75 -6.35
C ARG A 232 -2.13 13.79 -6.05
N GLU A 233 -2.55 14.64 -5.13
CA GLU A 233 -3.94 14.69 -4.65
C GLU A 233 -4.67 15.86 -5.33
N PHE A 234 -5.88 15.60 -5.84
CA PHE A 234 -6.74 16.59 -6.49
C PHE A 234 -8.03 16.74 -5.69
N GLY A 235 -8.54 17.95 -5.64
CA GLY A 235 -9.80 18.31 -5.00
C GLY A 235 -10.68 19.16 -5.89
N HIS A 236 -11.97 19.16 -5.60
CA HIS A 236 -12.97 19.99 -6.27
C HIS A 236 -13.88 20.63 -5.21
N PRO A 237 -14.31 21.90 -5.36
CA PRO A 237 -15.12 22.59 -4.36
C PRO A 237 -16.45 21.88 -4.07
N ASP A 238 -17.08 21.31 -5.10
CA ASP A 238 -18.38 20.64 -4.98
C ASP A 238 -18.31 19.16 -4.57
N HIS A 239 -17.11 18.68 -4.18
CA HIS A 239 -16.91 17.27 -3.80
C HIS A 239 -16.27 17.17 -2.41
N ARG A 240 -16.85 16.34 -1.55
CA ARG A 240 -16.30 16.06 -0.21
C ARG A 240 -15.05 15.19 -0.26
N GLY A 241 -14.95 14.35 -1.26
CA GLY A 241 -13.81 13.45 -1.46
C GLY A 241 -12.67 14.07 -2.24
N SER A 242 -11.64 13.27 -2.49
CA SER A 242 -10.47 13.67 -3.30
C SER A 242 -10.05 12.54 -4.24
N ILE A 243 -9.32 12.90 -5.30
CA ILE A 243 -8.73 11.95 -6.24
C ILE A 243 -7.21 12.07 -6.16
N GLY A 244 -6.52 10.95 -5.95
CA GLY A 244 -5.08 10.87 -5.93
C GLY A 244 -4.56 10.10 -7.15
N ILE A 245 -3.46 10.57 -7.73
CA ILE A 245 -2.81 9.91 -8.87
C ILE A 245 -1.44 9.40 -8.46
N ILE A 246 -1.21 8.09 -8.63
CA ILE A 246 0.09 7.45 -8.40
C ILE A 246 0.66 7.07 -9.76
N ALA A 247 1.61 7.86 -10.24
CA ALA A 247 2.24 7.74 -11.56
C ALA A 247 3.72 7.33 -11.42
N PRO A 248 4.05 6.03 -11.27
CA PRO A 248 5.42 5.58 -11.08
C PRO A 248 6.35 5.90 -12.25
N TYR A 249 5.80 6.10 -13.44
CA TYR A 249 6.55 6.48 -14.63
C TYR A 249 6.74 8.00 -14.80
N SER A 250 6.32 8.83 -13.83
CA SER A 250 6.63 10.27 -13.84
C SER A 250 8.08 10.50 -13.41
N ARG A 251 8.72 11.56 -13.99
CA ARG A 251 10.14 11.90 -13.74
C ARG A 251 10.51 12.04 -12.26
N ASP A 252 9.62 12.63 -11.47
CA ASP A 252 9.89 13.04 -10.09
C ASP A 252 9.34 12.07 -9.04
N PHE A 253 8.77 10.95 -9.47
CA PHE A 253 8.12 9.98 -8.57
C PHE A 253 9.01 9.54 -7.39
N CYS A 254 10.31 9.35 -7.65
CA CYS A 254 11.25 8.89 -6.63
C CYS A 254 11.83 10.00 -5.76
N LYS A 255 11.81 11.27 -6.21
CA LYS A 255 12.35 12.40 -5.44
C LYS A 255 11.67 12.58 -4.08
N GLY A 256 10.36 12.35 -4.01
CA GLY A 256 9.58 12.43 -2.77
C GLY A 256 9.37 11.07 -2.08
N CYS A 257 10.19 10.07 -2.33
CA CYS A 257 10.02 8.75 -1.72
C CYS A 257 10.34 8.78 -0.23
N ASN A 258 9.35 8.44 0.61
CA ASN A 258 9.47 8.43 2.07
C ASN A 258 9.17 7.04 2.68
N ARG A 259 9.32 5.96 1.88
CA ARG A 259 8.83 4.62 2.25
C ARG A 259 9.95 3.60 2.25
N LEU A 260 9.94 2.77 3.29
CA LEU A 260 10.63 1.48 3.31
C LEU A 260 9.59 0.36 3.35
N ARG A 261 10.03 -0.85 3.04
CA ARG A 261 9.19 -2.05 3.06
C ARG A 261 9.88 -3.16 3.82
N VAL A 262 9.09 -3.99 4.50
CA VAL A 262 9.55 -5.27 5.03
C VAL A 262 8.60 -6.35 4.53
N THR A 263 9.17 -7.43 3.99
CA THR A 263 8.41 -8.59 3.51
C THR A 263 7.79 -9.37 4.66
N ALA A 264 6.84 -10.25 4.37
CA ALA A 264 6.24 -11.13 5.35
C ALA A 264 7.24 -12.10 6.01
N LYS A 265 8.39 -12.33 5.37
CA LYS A 265 9.49 -13.17 5.86
C LYS A 265 10.54 -12.39 6.67
N GLY A 266 10.42 -11.05 6.71
CA GLY A 266 11.31 -10.17 7.50
C GLY A 266 12.47 -9.59 6.71
N ASP A 267 12.40 -9.51 5.38
CA ASP A 267 13.44 -8.88 4.57
C ASP A 267 13.16 -7.40 4.34
N LEU A 268 14.12 -6.55 4.61
CA LEU A 268 14.07 -5.12 4.30
C LEU A 268 14.23 -4.90 2.79
N ARG A 269 13.26 -4.21 2.19
CA ARG A 269 13.26 -3.79 0.79
C ARG A 269 13.31 -2.26 0.70
N LEU A 270 14.36 -1.73 0.14
CA LEU A 270 14.56 -0.28 -0.01
C LEU A 270 13.67 0.32 -1.11
N CYS A 271 13.33 -0.48 -2.11
CA CYS A 271 12.47 -0.11 -3.23
C CYS A 271 11.49 -1.24 -3.57
N LEU A 272 10.34 -0.91 -4.17
CA LEU A 272 9.40 -1.88 -4.74
C LEU A 272 10.06 -2.70 -5.86
N PHE A 273 10.91 -2.04 -6.65
CA PHE A 273 11.61 -2.59 -7.81
C PHE A 273 13.10 -2.84 -7.52
N GLY A 274 13.45 -3.09 -6.25
CA GLY A 274 14.82 -3.43 -5.87
C GLY A 274 15.16 -4.89 -6.16
N GLU A 275 16.45 -5.18 -6.32
CA GLU A 275 16.90 -6.52 -6.66
C GLU A 275 16.88 -7.47 -5.46
N PHE A 276 17.33 -7.02 -4.28
CA PHE A 276 17.47 -7.89 -3.11
C PHE A 276 16.74 -7.34 -1.87
N GLY A 277 16.30 -8.26 -1.03
CA GLY A 277 15.90 -7.99 0.35
C GLY A 277 17.05 -8.27 1.31
N VAL A 278 17.16 -7.48 2.37
CA VAL A 278 18.14 -7.70 3.44
C VAL A 278 17.44 -8.38 4.60
N PRO A 279 17.86 -9.59 5.01
CA PRO A 279 17.20 -10.30 6.10
C PRO A 279 17.39 -9.56 7.42
N LEU A 280 16.28 -9.20 8.06
CA LEU A 280 16.24 -8.64 9.41
C LEU A 280 15.80 -9.67 10.45
N ARG A 281 15.14 -10.74 10.02
CA ARG A 281 14.52 -11.72 10.91
C ARG A 281 15.48 -12.34 11.94
N PRO A 282 16.75 -12.66 11.65
CA PRO A 282 17.69 -13.14 12.66
C PRO A 282 17.87 -12.18 13.85
N LEU A 283 17.72 -10.87 13.61
CA LEU A 283 17.83 -9.82 14.65
C LEU A 283 16.48 -9.48 15.32
N LEU A 284 15.42 -10.24 15.01
CA LEU A 284 14.09 -10.09 15.62
C LEU A 284 13.79 -11.16 16.67
N GLN A 285 14.76 -12.02 16.99
CA GLN A 285 14.52 -13.16 17.88
C GLN A 285 14.62 -12.78 19.35
N ARG A 286 15.44 -11.78 19.69
CA ARG A 286 15.70 -11.35 21.07
C ARG A 286 15.69 -9.84 21.17
N ASP A 287 15.37 -9.31 22.35
CA ASP A 287 15.34 -7.85 22.57
C ASP A 287 16.77 -7.27 22.66
N GLU A 288 17.78 -8.07 23.02
CA GLU A 288 19.21 -7.68 23.08
C GLU A 288 19.78 -7.36 21.69
N ASP A 289 19.19 -7.87 20.62
CA ASP A 289 19.63 -7.61 19.24
C ASP A 289 19.15 -6.22 18.70
N HIS A 290 18.48 -5.41 19.53
CA HIS A 290 17.87 -4.13 19.12
C HIS A 290 18.87 -3.17 18.46
N ASP A 291 20.04 -2.95 19.07
CA ASP A 291 21.04 -2.02 18.55
C ASP A 291 21.66 -2.52 17.24
N ALA A 292 21.87 -3.82 17.12
CA ALA A 292 22.32 -4.45 15.87
C ALA A 292 21.28 -4.31 14.76
N LEU A 293 19.98 -4.38 15.08
CA LEU A 293 18.87 -4.15 14.15
C LEU A 293 18.84 -2.69 13.67
N LEU A 294 18.97 -1.71 14.58
CA LEU A 294 19.08 -0.29 14.23
C LEU A 294 20.24 -0.02 13.28
N ALA A 295 21.43 -0.52 13.61
CA ALA A 295 22.62 -0.38 12.80
C ALA A 295 22.43 -1.02 11.41
N ARG A 296 21.84 -2.21 11.31
CA ARG A 296 21.54 -2.89 10.05
C ARG A 296 20.62 -2.07 9.18
N ILE A 297 19.51 -1.56 9.71
CA ILE A 297 18.54 -0.75 8.94
C ILE A 297 19.20 0.53 8.44
N THR A 298 19.95 1.23 9.28
CA THR A 298 20.61 2.49 8.95
C THR A 298 21.65 2.33 7.86
N THR A 299 22.53 1.31 8.00
CA THR A 299 23.55 0.99 6.99
C THR A 299 22.93 0.66 5.64
N GLN A 300 21.87 -0.15 5.64
CA GLN A 300 21.21 -0.53 4.39
C GLN A 300 20.50 0.66 3.71
N LEU A 301 19.96 1.59 4.47
CA LEU A 301 19.35 2.78 3.87
C LEU A 301 20.35 3.60 3.06
N GLY A 302 21.61 3.65 3.46
CA GLY A 302 22.68 4.31 2.69
C GLY A 302 22.88 3.75 1.27
N LEU A 303 22.44 2.52 1.02
CA LEU A 303 22.48 1.86 -0.28
C LEU A 303 21.25 2.10 -1.16
N LYS A 304 20.27 2.87 -0.67
CA LYS A 304 19.05 3.14 -1.42
C LYS A 304 19.33 4.01 -2.65
N ALA A 305 18.99 3.49 -3.84
CA ALA A 305 19.17 4.22 -5.09
C ALA A 305 18.31 5.49 -5.18
N ALA A 306 18.75 6.46 -5.97
CA ALA A 306 18.01 7.71 -6.24
C ALA A 306 16.62 7.45 -6.84
N GLY A 307 16.52 6.48 -7.74
CA GLY A 307 15.28 6.10 -8.43
C GLY A 307 15.18 4.60 -8.70
N HIS A 308 14.08 4.19 -9.27
CA HIS A 308 13.88 2.85 -9.81
C HIS A 308 14.21 2.81 -11.32
N GLY A 309 14.49 1.61 -11.84
CA GLY A 309 14.84 1.40 -13.25
C GLY A 309 13.66 1.11 -14.18
N LEU A 310 12.39 1.38 -13.80
CA LEU A 310 11.21 1.08 -14.63
C LEU A 310 11.24 1.74 -16.00
N HIS A 311 11.76 2.98 -16.10
CA HIS A 311 11.94 3.68 -17.38
C HIS A 311 12.91 2.97 -18.34
N GLN A 312 13.79 2.13 -17.79
CA GLN A 312 14.77 1.33 -18.51
C GLN A 312 14.31 -0.14 -18.65
N GLY A 313 13.06 -0.43 -18.29
CA GLY A 313 12.51 -1.78 -18.29
C GLY A 313 12.97 -2.67 -17.14
N GLN A 314 13.69 -2.12 -16.15
CA GLN A 314 14.20 -2.87 -15.01
C GLN A 314 13.09 -2.97 -13.95
N THR A 315 12.54 -4.16 -13.76
CA THR A 315 11.47 -4.45 -12.77
C THR A 315 12.01 -4.93 -11.42
N GLY A 316 13.33 -5.13 -11.31
CA GLY A 316 13.94 -5.79 -10.17
C GLY A 316 13.55 -7.26 -10.06
N LEU A 317 13.78 -7.86 -8.89
CA LEU A 317 13.44 -9.25 -8.60
C LEU A 317 12.06 -9.39 -7.92
N THR A 318 11.12 -8.47 -8.16
CA THR A 318 9.76 -8.57 -7.67
C THR A 318 8.92 -9.34 -8.67
N PRO A 319 8.61 -10.62 -8.41
CA PRO A 319 7.83 -11.44 -9.36
C PRO A 319 6.41 -10.88 -9.49
N HIS A 320 5.77 -10.62 -8.38
CA HIS A 320 4.43 -10.04 -8.32
C HIS A 320 4.26 -9.13 -7.09
N LEU A 321 3.31 -8.21 -7.14
CA LEU A 321 3.14 -7.17 -6.10
C LEU A 321 2.73 -7.72 -4.72
N ALA A 322 2.04 -8.87 -4.67
CA ALA A 322 1.60 -9.48 -3.42
C ALA A 322 2.76 -9.96 -2.53
N SER A 323 3.93 -10.29 -3.11
CA SER A 323 5.10 -10.78 -2.35
C SER A 323 5.71 -9.73 -1.42
N ILE A 324 5.51 -8.45 -1.71
CA ILE A 324 6.11 -7.32 -0.97
C ILE A 324 5.08 -6.28 -0.53
N GLY A 325 3.80 -6.63 -0.57
CA GLY A 325 2.72 -5.76 -0.17
C GLY A 325 2.58 -4.54 -1.07
N GLY A 326 2.31 -4.77 -2.33
CA GLY A 326 2.21 -3.81 -3.43
C GLY A 326 1.39 -2.57 -3.21
#